data_e6865bdcdd301ad962433bf81e5f7bbe
#
_entry.id   e6865bdcdd301ad962433bf81e5f7bbe
#
_cell.length_a   1.000
_cell.length_b   1.000
_cell.length_c   1.000
_cell.angle_alpha   90.00
_cell.angle_beta   90.00
_cell.angle_gamma   90.00
#
_symmetry.space_group_name_H-M   'P 1'
#
loop_
_entity.id
_entity.type
_entity.pdbx_description
1 polymer ?
#
loop_
_entity_poly.entity_id
_entity_poly.type
_entity_poly.pdbx_seq_one_letter_code
_entity_poly.pdbx_strand_id
1 'polypeptide(L)'
;MIPNNYHELNYSKIATYLFCPFLYKLKYIEGRREGLVAVTSLGVSIHKTLEEYHTNSNDPESLLVYYNRCFLGAGYSSAAEQMEYYLKGKRIIEDYAKREKYRQSEILGCEKEFIFEHNGWKFRGKIDRFEKLPDGSYHVIDYKTDARISDNFDVTKSLQLALYTVGTKRAWGKTQGKASIYFVALNKIFSIPFEDVNEDLVLEKYMEIGEKLEGTDFPPCTKSCIQCLFRMRCPHSIHPERHIKFHKL
;
A
#
# COMPACT_ATOMS: atom_id res chain seq x y z
N MET A 1 -5.35 30.01 7.20
CA MET A 1 -5.88 28.95 8.08
C MET A 1 -5.43 27.63 7.48
N ILE A 2 -4.55 26.91 8.16
CA ILE A 2 -4.07 25.59 7.75
C ILE A 2 -5.22 24.61 8.03
N PRO A 3 -5.63 23.75 7.08
CA PRO A 3 -6.78 22.87 7.31
C PRO A 3 -6.53 21.92 8.48
N ASN A 4 -7.58 21.60 9.23
CA ASN A 4 -7.64 20.83 10.48
C ASN A 4 -7.24 19.32 10.33
N ASN A 5 -6.31 18.97 9.45
CA ASN A 5 -5.87 17.60 9.14
C ASN A 5 -4.51 17.22 9.76
N TYR A 6 -3.95 18.06 10.63
CA TYR A 6 -2.58 17.88 11.12
C TYR A 6 -2.41 16.74 12.11
N HIS A 7 -3.45 16.38 12.86
CA HIS A 7 -3.37 15.32 13.86
C HIS A 7 -3.73 13.91 13.32
N GLU A 8 -3.90 13.77 12.00
CA GLU A 8 -4.21 12.46 11.42
C GLU A 8 -2.97 11.76 10.91
N LEU A 9 -2.70 10.59 11.48
CA LEU A 9 -1.60 9.70 11.10
C LEU A 9 -2.11 8.50 10.32
N ASN A 10 -1.49 8.25 9.19
CA ASN A 10 -1.66 7.02 8.41
C ASN A 10 -0.32 6.58 7.82
N TYR A 11 -0.25 5.31 7.43
CA TYR A 11 1.00 4.77 6.89
C TYR A 11 1.51 5.54 5.67
N SER A 12 0.64 5.96 4.75
CA SER A 12 1.07 6.64 3.53
C SER A 12 1.77 7.97 3.81
N LYS A 13 1.29 8.76 4.79
CA LYS A 13 1.95 10.00 5.23
C LYS A 13 3.32 9.69 5.82
N ILE A 14 3.37 8.73 6.75
CA ILE A 14 4.60 8.31 7.44
C ILE A 14 5.63 7.78 6.42
N ALA A 15 5.24 6.86 5.55
CA ALA A 15 6.13 6.30 4.54
C ALA A 15 6.65 7.36 3.57
N THR A 16 5.81 8.30 3.15
CA THR A 16 6.22 9.40 2.28
C THR A 16 7.25 10.31 2.97
N TYR A 17 7.05 10.63 4.25
CA TYR A 17 8.00 11.44 5.01
C TYR A 17 9.34 10.70 5.19
N LEU A 18 9.30 9.43 5.58
CA LEU A 18 10.50 8.61 5.75
C LEU A 18 11.26 8.40 4.44
N PHE A 19 10.55 8.33 3.32
CA PHE A 19 11.16 8.28 2.00
C PHE A 19 11.87 9.61 1.66
N CYS A 20 11.19 10.73 1.85
CA CYS A 20 11.74 12.07 1.65
C CYS A 20 10.82 13.12 2.31
N PRO A 21 11.28 13.84 3.35
CA PRO A 21 10.48 14.90 3.97
C PRO A 21 10.01 15.98 2.97
N PHE A 22 10.85 16.37 2.01
CA PHE A 22 10.45 17.31 0.97
C PHE A 22 9.34 16.77 0.06
N LEU A 23 9.34 15.47 -0.24
CA LEU A 23 8.24 14.83 -0.98
C LEU A 23 6.93 14.90 -0.18
N TYR A 24 6.99 14.67 1.14
CA TYR A 24 5.82 14.84 2.00
C TYR A 24 5.26 16.27 1.92
N LYS A 25 6.13 17.29 1.98
CA LYS A 25 5.73 18.69 1.79
C LYS A 25 5.02 18.90 0.45
N LEU A 26 5.60 18.42 -0.66
CA LEU A 26 5.01 18.56 -1.98
C LEU A 26 3.61 17.91 -2.06
N LYS A 27 3.44 16.70 -1.51
CA LYS A 27 2.19 15.94 -1.61
C LYS A 27 1.10 16.43 -0.66
N TYR A 28 1.44 16.59 0.61
CA TYR A 28 0.43 16.76 1.66
C TYR A 28 0.27 18.19 2.15
N ILE A 29 1.28 19.05 1.99
CA ILE A 29 1.20 20.45 2.34
C ILE A 29 0.87 21.31 1.12
N GLU A 30 1.60 21.11 0.01
CA GLU A 30 1.39 21.88 -1.24
C GLU A 30 0.32 21.26 -2.16
N GLY A 31 -0.20 20.08 -1.84
CA GLY A 31 -1.27 19.42 -2.62
C GLY A 31 -0.88 19.00 -4.03
N ARG A 32 0.42 18.88 -4.32
CA ARG A 32 0.89 18.48 -5.64
C ARG A 32 0.59 17.00 -5.90
N ARG A 33 0.12 16.72 -7.12
CA ARG A 33 -0.19 15.34 -7.52
C ARG A 33 0.97 14.70 -8.26
N GLU A 34 1.22 13.43 -7.96
CA GLU A 34 2.10 12.58 -8.75
C GLU A 34 1.49 12.34 -10.14
N GLY A 35 2.35 12.30 -11.17
CA GLY A 35 1.92 11.82 -12.47
C GLY A 35 1.68 10.31 -12.45
N LEU A 36 0.73 9.84 -13.24
CA LEU A 36 0.57 8.41 -13.47
C LEU A 36 1.75 7.90 -14.32
N VAL A 37 2.27 6.73 -13.93
CA VAL A 37 3.25 5.99 -14.71
C VAL A 37 2.80 4.52 -14.82
N ALA A 38 3.30 3.79 -15.79
CA ALA A 38 2.86 2.43 -16.11
C ALA A 38 2.78 1.49 -14.89
N VAL A 39 3.79 1.54 -13.99
CA VAL A 39 3.83 0.69 -12.78
C VAL A 39 2.71 1.07 -11.80
N THR A 40 2.49 2.35 -11.56
CA THR A 40 1.42 2.79 -10.65
C THR A 40 0.04 2.51 -11.23
N SER A 41 -0.14 2.64 -12.54
CA SER A 41 -1.39 2.33 -13.22
C SER A 41 -1.71 0.83 -13.15
N LEU A 42 -0.71 -0.04 -13.31
CA LEU A 42 -0.89 -1.47 -13.10
C LEU A 42 -1.26 -1.78 -11.65
N GLY A 43 -0.56 -1.17 -10.68
CA GLY A 43 -0.86 -1.34 -9.25
C GLY A 43 -2.32 -0.98 -8.94
N VAL A 44 -2.78 0.21 -9.37
CA VAL A 44 -4.17 0.63 -9.21
C VAL A 44 -5.14 -0.35 -9.87
N SER A 45 -4.83 -0.84 -11.08
CA SER A 45 -5.66 -1.80 -11.80
C SER A 45 -5.81 -3.11 -11.02
N ILE A 46 -4.72 -3.65 -10.48
CA ILE A 46 -4.73 -4.91 -9.70
C ILE A 46 -5.51 -4.73 -8.40
N HIS A 47 -5.21 -3.69 -7.60
CA HIS A 47 -5.92 -3.44 -6.34
C HIS A 47 -7.43 -3.29 -6.58
N LYS A 48 -7.83 -2.49 -7.60
CA LYS A 48 -9.24 -2.29 -7.93
C LYS A 48 -9.90 -3.58 -8.40
N THR A 49 -9.20 -4.41 -9.16
CA THR A 49 -9.69 -5.73 -9.58
C THR A 49 -9.97 -6.63 -8.38
N LEU A 50 -9.03 -6.71 -7.44
CA LEU A 50 -9.17 -7.57 -6.27
C LEU A 50 -10.26 -7.05 -5.32
N GLU A 51 -10.36 -5.72 -5.12
CA GLU A 51 -11.44 -5.10 -4.38
C GLU A 51 -12.82 -5.47 -4.98
N GLU A 52 -13.02 -5.21 -6.26
CA GLU A 52 -14.29 -5.47 -6.95
C GLU A 52 -14.66 -6.96 -6.94
N TYR A 53 -13.67 -7.82 -7.17
CA TYR A 53 -13.86 -9.26 -7.12
C TYR A 53 -14.31 -9.73 -5.74
N HIS A 54 -13.59 -9.38 -4.68
CA HIS A 54 -13.91 -9.83 -3.34
C HIS A 54 -15.16 -9.19 -2.75
N THR A 55 -15.60 -8.06 -3.28
CA THR A 55 -16.84 -7.39 -2.87
C THR A 55 -18.05 -7.98 -3.55
N ASN A 56 -17.94 -8.36 -4.83
CA ASN A 56 -19.10 -8.67 -5.67
C ASN A 56 -19.16 -10.13 -6.14
N SER A 57 -18.12 -10.91 -5.94
CA SER A 57 -18.04 -12.30 -6.42
C SER A 57 -17.15 -13.15 -5.51
N ASN A 58 -17.38 -14.45 -5.54
CA ASN A 58 -16.47 -15.45 -4.97
C ASN A 58 -16.07 -16.52 -6.01
N ASP A 59 -16.42 -16.29 -7.27
CA ASP A 59 -16.05 -17.18 -8.37
C ASP A 59 -14.71 -16.76 -8.99
N PRO A 60 -13.63 -17.53 -8.79
CA PRO A 60 -12.31 -17.20 -9.32
C PRO A 60 -12.27 -17.02 -10.85
N GLU A 61 -13.20 -17.61 -11.57
CA GLU A 61 -13.26 -17.50 -13.04
C GLU A 61 -13.72 -16.10 -13.50
N SER A 62 -14.42 -15.36 -12.62
CA SER A 62 -14.83 -13.98 -12.87
C SER A 62 -13.69 -12.95 -12.75
N LEU A 63 -12.56 -13.30 -12.13
CA LEU A 63 -11.44 -12.38 -11.87
C LEU A 63 -10.93 -11.67 -13.12
N LEU A 64 -10.83 -12.39 -14.24
CA LEU A 64 -10.37 -11.78 -15.49
C LEU A 64 -11.40 -10.79 -16.08
N VAL A 65 -12.68 -11.01 -15.84
CA VAL A 65 -13.76 -10.08 -16.23
C VAL A 65 -13.60 -8.77 -15.44
N TYR A 66 -13.38 -8.87 -14.12
CA TYR A 66 -13.12 -7.69 -13.28
C TYR A 66 -11.84 -6.97 -13.71
N TYR A 67 -10.76 -7.70 -14.02
CA TYR A 67 -9.51 -7.10 -14.48
C TYR A 67 -9.71 -6.28 -15.76
N ASN A 68 -10.39 -6.83 -16.75
CA ASN A 68 -10.67 -6.11 -18.00
C ASN A 68 -11.44 -4.81 -17.76
N ARG A 69 -12.35 -4.81 -16.80
CA ARG A 69 -13.15 -3.64 -16.44
C ARG A 69 -12.36 -2.61 -15.63
N CYS A 70 -11.46 -3.06 -14.75
CA CYS A 70 -10.71 -2.21 -13.84
C CYS A 70 -9.35 -1.76 -14.40
N PHE A 71 -8.93 -2.25 -15.56
CA PHE A 71 -7.65 -1.88 -16.15
C PHE A 71 -7.59 -0.39 -16.48
N LEU A 72 -6.66 0.32 -15.83
CA LEU A 72 -6.45 1.74 -16.03
C LEU A 72 -5.59 1.99 -17.28
N GLY A 73 -6.17 2.51 -18.34
CA GLY A 73 -5.50 2.74 -19.63
C GLY A 73 -4.61 4.00 -19.69
N ALA A 74 -4.32 4.67 -18.57
CA ALA A 74 -3.53 5.89 -18.49
C ALA A 74 -2.16 5.66 -17.85
N GLY A 75 -1.19 6.54 -18.11
CA GLY A 75 0.15 6.47 -17.50
C GLY A 75 1.18 5.68 -18.32
N TYR A 76 0.84 5.24 -19.52
CA TYR A 76 1.72 4.54 -20.44
C TYR A 76 2.27 5.50 -21.49
N SER A 77 3.52 5.29 -21.91
CA SER A 77 4.19 6.13 -22.93
C SER A 77 3.77 5.79 -24.35
N SER A 78 3.21 4.61 -24.58
CA SER A 78 2.75 4.11 -25.88
C SER A 78 1.69 3.03 -25.74
N ALA A 79 0.95 2.75 -26.82
CA ALA A 79 0.02 1.63 -26.89
C ALA A 79 0.72 0.27 -26.70
N ALA A 80 1.97 0.15 -27.18
CA ALA A 80 2.77 -1.06 -27.00
C ALA A 80 3.11 -1.29 -25.52
N GLU A 81 3.54 -0.25 -24.80
CA GLU A 81 3.77 -0.34 -23.35
C GLU A 81 2.48 -0.65 -22.59
N GLN A 82 1.36 0.00 -22.95
CA GLN A 82 0.06 -0.31 -22.35
C GLN A 82 -0.31 -1.79 -22.52
N MET A 83 -0.14 -2.35 -23.70
CA MET A 83 -0.42 -3.76 -23.97
C MET A 83 0.52 -4.67 -23.18
N GLU A 84 1.81 -4.34 -23.07
CA GLU A 84 2.77 -5.10 -22.26
C GLU A 84 2.31 -5.18 -20.81
N TYR A 85 1.94 -4.04 -20.20
CA TYR A 85 1.47 -3.98 -18.82
C TYR A 85 0.10 -4.64 -18.63
N TYR A 86 -0.80 -4.52 -19.61
CA TYR A 86 -2.06 -5.27 -19.59
C TYR A 86 -1.82 -6.78 -19.53
N LEU A 87 -0.93 -7.32 -20.37
CA LEU A 87 -0.60 -8.75 -20.37
C LEU A 87 0.10 -9.20 -19.09
N LYS A 88 0.94 -8.35 -18.49
CA LYS A 88 1.55 -8.61 -17.16
C LYS A 88 0.46 -8.73 -16.09
N GLY A 89 -0.43 -7.75 -16.01
CA GLY A 89 -1.52 -7.77 -15.04
C GLY A 89 -2.47 -8.95 -15.26
N LYS A 90 -2.76 -9.30 -16.52
CA LYS A 90 -3.55 -10.48 -16.82
C LYS A 90 -2.95 -11.76 -16.23
N ARG A 91 -1.64 -11.99 -16.41
CA ARG A 91 -0.93 -13.14 -15.82
C ARG A 91 -1.00 -13.13 -14.28
N ILE A 92 -0.80 -11.99 -13.65
CA ILE A 92 -0.91 -11.84 -12.19
C ILE A 92 -2.31 -12.28 -11.72
N ILE A 93 -3.36 -11.83 -12.40
CA ILE A 93 -4.75 -12.16 -12.05
C ILE A 93 -5.05 -13.64 -12.30
N GLU A 94 -4.56 -14.22 -13.39
CA GLU A 94 -4.70 -15.66 -13.68
C GLU A 94 -4.02 -16.53 -12.61
N ASP A 95 -2.83 -16.14 -12.14
CA ASP A 95 -2.13 -16.85 -11.07
C ASP A 95 -2.80 -16.66 -9.70
N TYR A 96 -3.33 -15.46 -9.44
CA TYR A 96 -4.15 -15.19 -8.26
C TYR A 96 -5.42 -16.04 -8.25
N ALA A 97 -6.13 -16.16 -9.39
CA ALA A 97 -7.34 -16.98 -9.53
C ALA A 97 -7.11 -18.45 -9.18
N LYS A 98 -5.97 -19.02 -9.61
CA LYS A 98 -5.60 -20.40 -9.26
C LYS A 98 -5.53 -20.62 -7.75
N ARG A 99 -5.01 -19.64 -7.01
CA ARG A 99 -4.92 -19.70 -5.55
C ARG A 99 -6.26 -19.52 -4.87
N GLU A 100 -7.09 -18.60 -5.38
CA GLU A 100 -8.41 -18.34 -4.82
C GLU A 100 -9.35 -19.55 -4.85
N LYS A 101 -9.16 -20.48 -5.77
CA LYS A 101 -9.90 -21.76 -5.81
C LYS A 101 -9.77 -22.59 -4.53
N TYR A 102 -8.70 -22.38 -3.77
CA TYR A 102 -8.41 -23.13 -2.53
C TYR A 102 -8.60 -22.29 -1.28
N ARG A 103 -9.11 -21.06 -1.39
CA ARG A 103 -9.36 -20.20 -0.25
C ARG A 103 -10.49 -20.80 0.61
N GLN A 104 -10.21 -20.91 1.91
CA GLN A 104 -11.18 -21.40 2.91
C GLN A 104 -11.63 -20.31 3.88
N SER A 105 -11.00 -19.14 3.82
CA SER A 105 -11.33 -18.01 4.68
C SER A 105 -12.59 -17.29 4.24
N GLU A 106 -13.28 -16.68 5.20
CA GLU A 106 -14.42 -15.78 4.98
C GLU A 106 -13.92 -14.35 4.80
N ILE A 107 -14.27 -13.69 3.69
CA ILE A 107 -13.96 -12.29 3.46
C ILE A 107 -14.90 -11.43 4.32
N LEU A 108 -14.31 -10.62 5.21
CA LEU A 108 -15.04 -9.70 6.10
C LEU A 108 -15.07 -8.26 5.56
N GLY A 109 -14.29 -7.98 4.53
CA GLY A 109 -14.28 -6.70 3.83
C GLY A 109 -13.01 -6.45 3.02
N CYS A 110 -13.18 -5.60 2.00
CA CYS A 110 -12.10 -5.08 1.18
C CYS A 110 -12.03 -3.56 1.35
N GLU A 111 -10.83 -2.98 1.19
CA GLU A 111 -10.60 -1.55 1.38
C GLU A 111 -11.21 -1.04 2.71
N LYS A 112 -11.14 -1.92 3.74
CA LYS A 112 -11.82 -1.69 5.02
C LYS A 112 -11.04 -0.69 5.85
N GLU A 113 -11.71 0.43 6.17
CA GLU A 113 -11.12 1.49 6.97
C GLU A 113 -11.22 1.19 8.47
N PHE A 114 -10.16 1.52 9.20
CA PHE A 114 -10.19 1.67 10.64
C PHE A 114 -9.79 3.09 11.04
N ILE A 115 -10.36 3.54 12.13
CA ILE A 115 -10.03 4.82 12.77
C ILE A 115 -10.05 4.60 14.28
N PHE A 116 -9.04 5.11 14.96
CA PHE A 116 -9.01 5.19 16.42
C PHE A 116 -8.21 6.40 16.88
N GLU A 117 -8.40 6.80 18.13
CA GLU A 117 -7.66 7.91 18.73
C GLU A 117 -6.74 7.41 19.84
N HIS A 118 -5.57 8.03 19.96
CA HIS A 118 -4.61 7.77 21.03
C HIS A 118 -3.76 9.02 21.27
N ASN A 119 -3.70 9.49 22.54
CA ASN A 119 -2.91 10.65 22.97
C ASN A 119 -3.08 11.90 22.08
N GLY A 120 -4.32 12.21 21.69
CA GLY A 120 -4.63 13.38 20.86
C GLY A 120 -4.37 13.20 19.37
N TRP A 121 -3.83 12.06 18.96
CA TRP A 121 -3.63 11.70 17.56
C TRP A 121 -4.74 10.80 17.03
N LYS A 122 -5.17 11.06 15.81
CA LYS A 122 -6.12 10.23 15.08
C LYS A 122 -5.37 9.31 14.13
N PHE A 123 -5.45 8.02 14.36
CA PHE A 123 -4.86 6.99 13.51
C PHE A 123 -5.88 6.48 12.52
N ARG A 124 -5.50 6.38 11.26
CA ARG A 124 -6.34 5.88 10.20
C ARG A 124 -5.56 4.93 9.30
N GLY A 125 -6.21 3.88 8.88
CA GLY A 125 -5.69 2.98 7.86
C GLY A 125 -6.81 2.37 7.04
N LYS A 126 -6.44 1.86 5.89
CA LYS A 126 -7.34 1.14 4.99
C LYS A 126 -6.67 -0.16 4.59
N ILE A 127 -7.33 -1.26 4.88
CA ILE A 127 -6.85 -2.62 4.71
C ILE A 127 -7.40 -3.17 3.39
N ASP A 128 -6.53 -3.62 2.50
CA ASP A 128 -6.93 -4.10 1.18
C ASP A 128 -7.87 -5.30 1.28
N ARG A 129 -7.57 -6.29 2.15
CA ARG A 129 -8.43 -7.44 2.44
C ARG A 129 -8.38 -7.82 3.91
N PHE A 130 -9.55 -7.97 4.52
CA PHE A 130 -9.75 -8.45 5.88
C PHE A 130 -10.60 -9.71 5.86
N GLU A 131 -10.11 -10.79 6.46
CA GLU A 131 -10.76 -12.10 6.43
C GLU A 131 -10.71 -12.81 7.78
N LYS A 132 -11.63 -13.75 7.97
CA LYS A 132 -11.64 -14.69 9.09
C LYS A 132 -11.18 -16.05 8.60
N LEU A 133 -10.21 -16.63 9.29
CA LEU A 133 -9.66 -17.95 8.98
C LEU A 133 -10.54 -19.08 9.57
N PRO A 134 -10.42 -20.31 9.06
CA PRO A 134 -11.21 -21.46 9.57
C PRO A 134 -11.04 -21.75 11.06
N ASP A 135 -9.89 -21.41 11.63
CA ASP A 135 -9.60 -21.55 13.07
C ASP A 135 -10.24 -20.44 13.92
N GLY A 136 -10.95 -19.50 13.30
CA GLY A 136 -11.60 -18.36 13.95
C GLY A 136 -10.73 -17.13 14.12
N SER A 137 -9.44 -17.21 13.83
CA SER A 137 -8.52 -16.06 13.85
C SER A 137 -8.72 -15.14 12.66
N TYR A 138 -8.08 -13.96 12.69
CA TYR A 138 -8.24 -12.93 11.67
C TYR A 138 -6.99 -12.77 10.81
N HIS A 139 -7.17 -12.40 9.55
CA HIS A 139 -6.08 -12.15 8.63
C HIS A 139 -6.27 -10.80 7.93
N VAL A 140 -5.27 -9.94 8.09
CA VAL A 140 -5.15 -8.66 7.41
C VAL A 140 -4.16 -8.82 6.28
N ILE A 141 -4.53 -8.43 5.06
CA ILE A 141 -3.69 -8.55 3.88
C ILE A 141 -3.56 -7.19 3.20
N ASP A 142 -2.31 -6.83 2.92
CA ASP A 142 -1.93 -5.72 2.07
C ASP A 142 -1.31 -6.26 0.78
N TYR A 143 -1.84 -5.84 -0.36
CA TYR A 143 -1.35 -6.27 -1.65
C TYR A 143 -0.19 -5.41 -2.14
N LYS A 144 0.84 -6.04 -2.67
CA LYS A 144 1.94 -5.38 -3.37
C LYS A 144 2.05 -5.95 -4.78
N THR A 145 2.18 -5.07 -5.76
CA THR A 145 2.31 -5.44 -7.18
C THR A 145 3.75 -5.44 -7.66
N ASP A 146 4.70 -5.22 -6.73
CA ASP A 146 6.12 -5.27 -7.03
C ASP A 146 6.51 -6.67 -7.50
N ALA A 147 7.25 -6.73 -8.59
CA ALA A 147 7.78 -7.98 -9.13
C ALA A 147 9.16 -8.34 -8.58
N ARG A 148 9.64 -7.57 -7.62
CA ARG A 148 10.91 -7.82 -6.93
C ARG A 148 10.80 -7.46 -5.47
N ILE A 149 11.27 -8.35 -4.62
CA ILE A 149 11.41 -8.12 -3.19
C ILE A 149 12.85 -7.68 -2.92
N SER A 150 13.03 -6.62 -2.14
CA SER A 150 14.37 -6.16 -1.74
C SER A 150 15.08 -7.25 -0.95
N ASP A 151 16.39 -7.38 -1.17
CA ASP A 151 17.23 -8.35 -0.43
C ASP A 151 17.23 -8.09 1.10
N ASN A 152 16.97 -6.84 1.50
CA ASN A 152 16.85 -6.42 2.90
C ASN A 152 15.39 -6.37 3.39
N PHE A 153 14.45 -7.01 2.67
CA PHE A 153 13.07 -7.02 3.08
C PHE A 153 12.89 -7.90 4.33
N ASP A 154 12.35 -7.28 5.35
CA ASP A 154 12.05 -7.92 6.63
C ASP A 154 10.61 -7.51 7.02
N VAL A 155 9.70 -8.45 6.93
CA VAL A 155 8.27 -8.23 7.20
C VAL A 155 8.03 -7.79 8.65
N THR A 156 8.89 -8.19 9.59
CA THR A 156 8.75 -7.84 11.01
C THR A 156 8.98 -6.35 11.27
N LYS A 157 9.66 -5.65 10.34
CA LYS A 157 9.89 -4.20 10.39
C LYS A 157 8.84 -3.38 9.66
N SER A 158 7.78 -4.02 9.17
CA SER A 158 6.73 -3.33 8.43
C SER A 158 5.88 -2.44 9.34
N LEU A 159 6.12 -1.13 9.32
CA LEU A 159 5.27 -0.14 10.00
C LEU A 159 3.82 -0.21 9.51
N GLN A 160 3.58 -0.57 8.26
CA GLN A 160 2.24 -0.71 7.70
C GLN A 160 1.47 -1.86 8.37
N LEU A 161 2.06 -3.06 8.41
CA LEU A 161 1.43 -4.21 9.04
C LEU A 161 1.26 -4.01 10.55
N ALA A 162 2.24 -3.37 11.19
CA ALA A 162 2.16 -3.03 12.59
C ALA A 162 0.97 -2.12 12.88
N LEU A 163 0.79 -1.02 12.11
CA LEU A 163 -0.37 -0.14 12.24
C LEU A 163 -1.69 -0.87 11.94
N TYR A 164 -1.72 -1.74 10.94
CA TYR A 164 -2.92 -2.50 10.59
C TYR A 164 -3.31 -3.48 11.71
N THR A 165 -2.34 -4.10 12.35
CA THR A 165 -2.56 -4.95 13.53
C THR A 165 -3.15 -4.14 14.68
N VAL A 166 -2.55 -3.00 15.03
CA VAL A 166 -3.04 -2.11 16.08
C VAL A 166 -4.46 -1.62 15.76
N GLY A 167 -4.68 -1.17 14.52
CA GLY A 167 -5.99 -0.71 14.06
C GLY A 167 -7.07 -1.79 14.15
N THR A 168 -6.71 -3.03 13.79
CA THR A 168 -7.62 -4.19 13.89
C THR A 168 -8.00 -4.50 15.34
N LYS A 169 -7.02 -4.42 16.25
CA LYS A 169 -7.27 -4.60 17.69
C LYS A 169 -8.13 -3.47 18.27
N ARG A 170 -7.76 -2.23 18.01
CA ARG A 170 -8.41 -1.03 18.59
C ARG A 170 -9.79 -0.74 18.05
N ALA A 171 -9.96 -0.77 16.73
CA ALA A 171 -11.23 -0.41 16.09
C ALA A 171 -12.26 -1.54 16.11
N TRP A 172 -11.83 -2.81 16.08
CA TRP A 172 -12.74 -3.94 15.92
C TRP A 172 -12.65 -5.00 17.02
N GLY A 173 -11.77 -4.84 18.01
CA GLY A 173 -11.58 -5.79 19.13
C GLY A 173 -11.05 -7.15 18.67
N LYS A 174 -10.39 -7.24 17.50
CA LYS A 174 -9.87 -8.51 16.97
C LYS A 174 -8.39 -8.67 17.36
N THR A 175 -8.14 -9.50 18.36
CA THR A 175 -6.82 -9.62 18.99
C THR A 175 -6.01 -10.83 18.53
N GLN A 176 -6.63 -11.83 17.91
CA GLN A 176 -5.98 -13.04 17.44
C GLN A 176 -5.94 -13.08 15.93
N GLY A 177 -4.76 -13.26 15.35
CA GLY A 177 -4.60 -13.31 13.90
C GLY A 177 -3.21 -12.97 13.42
N LYS A 178 -3.13 -12.63 12.14
CA LYS A 178 -1.88 -12.22 11.47
C LYS A 178 -2.12 -11.08 10.48
N ALA A 179 -1.08 -10.31 10.24
CA ALA A 179 -1.03 -9.32 9.17
C ALA A 179 0.02 -9.72 8.12
N SER A 180 -0.30 -9.53 6.85
CA SER A 180 0.54 -10.01 5.75
C SER A 180 0.72 -8.99 4.65
N ILE A 181 1.92 -8.97 4.06
CA ILE A 181 2.16 -8.42 2.74
C ILE A 181 2.08 -9.55 1.73
N TYR A 182 1.22 -9.39 0.73
CA TYR A 182 1.09 -10.33 -0.37
C TYR A 182 1.61 -9.70 -1.68
N PHE A 183 2.79 -10.10 -2.09
CA PHE A 183 3.36 -9.77 -3.40
C PHE A 183 2.65 -10.58 -4.48
N VAL A 184 1.57 -10.04 -5.03
CA VAL A 184 0.70 -10.78 -5.96
C VAL A 184 1.39 -11.17 -7.25
N ALA A 185 2.31 -10.32 -7.76
CA ALA A 185 3.12 -10.62 -8.95
C ALA A 185 4.10 -11.79 -8.77
N LEU A 186 4.46 -12.11 -7.53
CA LEU A 186 5.38 -13.18 -7.18
C LEU A 186 4.69 -14.38 -6.53
N ASN A 187 3.40 -14.24 -6.25
CA ASN A 187 2.62 -15.19 -5.47
C ASN A 187 3.28 -15.55 -4.11
N LYS A 188 3.86 -14.55 -3.43
CA LYS A 188 4.55 -14.72 -2.13
C LYS A 188 3.84 -13.93 -1.04
N ILE A 189 3.61 -14.58 0.11
CA ILE A 189 3.02 -13.96 1.30
C ILE A 189 4.04 -14.01 2.43
N PHE A 190 4.19 -12.88 3.12
CA PHE A 190 4.98 -12.73 4.33
C PHE A 190 4.07 -12.21 5.45
N SER A 191 4.10 -12.88 6.59
CA SER A 191 3.16 -12.63 7.67
C SER A 191 3.87 -12.33 8.99
N ILE A 192 3.22 -11.53 9.82
CA ILE A 192 3.54 -11.34 11.23
C ILE A 192 2.31 -11.70 12.06
N PRO A 193 2.43 -12.49 13.14
CA PRO A 193 1.36 -12.71 14.11
C PRO A 193 0.98 -11.39 14.80
N PHE A 194 -0.28 -11.24 15.21
CA PHE A 194 -0.69 -10.05 15.94
C PHE A 194 -0.03 -9.94 17.32
N GLU A 195 0.31 -11.07 17.92
CA GLU A 195 0.99 -11.16 19.22
C GLU A 195 2.42 -10.62 19.18
N ASP A 196 3.10 -10.69 18.03
CA ASP A 196 4.47 -10.20 17.85
C ASP A 196 4.53 -8.66 17.70
N VAL A 197 3.38 -7.99 17.56
CA VAL A 197 3.30 -6.55 17.41
C VAL A 197 3.12 -5.89 18.78
N ASN A 198 4.17 -5.19 19.22
CA ASN A 198 4.10 -4.34 20.40
C ASN A 198 3.38 -3.04 20.06
N GLU A 199 2.16 -2.88 20.56
CA GLU A 199 1.27 -1.79 20.25
C GLU A 199 1.83 -0.44 20.70
N ASP A 200 2.37 -0.36 21.93
CA ASP A 200 2.87 0.89 22.50
C ASP A 200 4.07 1.41 21.68
N LEU A 201 4.99 0.54 21.31
CA LEU A 201 6.13 0.93 20.45
C LEU A 201 5.68 1.39 19.06
N VAL A 202 4.63 0.80 18.50
CA VAL A 202 4.08 1.22 17.21
C VAL A 202 3.48 2.63 17.31
N LEU A 203 2.65 2.86 18.32
CA LEU A 203 1.98 4.14 18.54
C LEU A 203 3.00 5.24 18.82
N GLU A 204 3.97 4.98 19.70
CA GLU A 204 5.06 5.89 20.02
C GLU A 204 5.86 6.27 18.77
N LYS A 205 6.22 5.27 17.94
CA LYS A 205 6.95 5.51 16.69
C LYS A 205 6.17 6.35 15.69
N TYR A 206 4.86 6.11 15.55
CA TYR A 206 4.00 6.92 14.69
C TYR A 206 3.86 8.35 15.20
N MET A 207 3.69 8.56 16.52
CA MET A 207 3.59 9.88 17.12
C MET A 207 4.91 10.67 17.00
N GLU A 208 6.07 10.03 17.25
CA GLU A 208 7.40 10.64 17.03
C GLU A 208 7.55 11.19 15.60
N ILE A 209 7.09 10.43 14.59
CA ILE A 209 7.13 10.91 13.20
C ILE A 209 6.06 11.98 12.99
N GLY A 210 4.88 11.82 13.60
CA GLY A 210 3.77 12.78 13.57
C GLY A 210 4.20 14.17 13.99
N GLU A 211 4.94 14.29 15.10
CA GLU A 211 5.50 15.57 15.56
C GLU A 211 6.39 16.23 14.48
N LYS A 212 7.16 15.43 13.75
CA LYS A 212 7.98 15.94 12.64
C LYS A 212 7.14 16.40 11.45
N LEU A 213 5.98 15.76 11.22
CA LEU A 213 5.04 16.16 10.16
C LEU A 213 4.38 17.50 10.44
N GLU A 214 4.24 17.88 11.71
CA GLU A 214 3.71 19.19 12.14
C GLU A 214 4.75 20.31 12.11
N GLY A 215 6.01 19.94 11.94
CA GLY A 215 7.12 20.90 11.82
C GLY A 215 7.09 21.68 10.52
N THR A 216 8.06 22.60 10.39
CA THR A 216 8.24 23.43 9.19
C THR A 216 9.45 23.06 8.37
N ASP A 217 10.29 22.18 8.88
CA ASP A 217 11.53 21.74 8.21
C ASP A 217 11.32 20.39 7.49
N PHE A 218 11.41 20.43 6.15
CA PHE A 218 11.24 19.29 5.29
C PHE A 218 12.45 19.15 4.36
N PRO A 219 13.59 18.68 4.85
CA PRO A 219 14.81 18.57 4.04
C PRO A 219 14.65 17.55 2.91
N PRO A 220 15.25 17.79 1.73
CA PRO A 220 15.24 16.86 0.64
C PRO A 220 16.14 15.65 0.92
N CYS A 221 15.67 14.44 0.56
CA CYS A 221 16.46 13.21 0.59
C CYS A 221 16.95 12.84 -0.82
N THR A 222 18.17 13.24 -1.16
CA THR A 222 18.73 13.01 -2.50
C THR A 222 18.93 11.53 -2.84
N LYS A 223 19.16 10.67 -1.83
CA LYS A 223 19.31 9.21 -2.01
C LYS A 223 18.06 8.56 -2.62
N SER A 224 16.89 9.11 -2.36
CA SER A 224 15.60 8.59 -2.86
C SER A 224 15.19 9.16 -4.23
N CYS A 225 15.95 10.12 -4.79
CA CYS A 225 15.56 10.82 -6.02
C CYS A 225 15.35 9.89 -7.22
N ILE A 226 16.16 8.83 -7.35
CA ILE A 226 16.08 7.91 -8.49
C ILE A 226 14.73 7.19 -8.59
N GLN A 227 14.06 6.96 -7.45
CA GLN A 227 12.76 6.29 -7.37
C GLN A 227 11.59 7.28 -7.22
N CYS A 228 11.89 8.57 -7.09
CA CYS A 228 10.89 9.60 -6.81
C CYS A 228 10.10 9.97 -8.07
N LEU A 229 8.77 9.88 -8.02
CA LEU A 229 7.89 10.27 -9.12
C LEU A 229 7.88 11.80 -9.39
N PHE A 230 8.30 12.60 -8.40
CA PHE A 230 8.44 14.06 -8.56
C PHE A 230 9.80 14.49 -9.09
N ARG A 231 10.76 13.60 -9.30
CA ARG A 231 12.14 13.97 -9.62
C ARG A 231 12.28 14.95 -10.79
N MET A 232 11.43 14.84 -11.84
CA MET A 232 11.46 15.72 -13.00
C MET A 232 11.01 17.16 -12.70
N ARG A 233 10.30 17.36 -11.59
CA ARG A 233 9.73 18.64 -11.17
C ARG A 233 10.22 19.11 -9.80
N CYS A 234 11.11 18.35 -9.18
CA CYS A 234 11.66 18.65 -7.87
C CYS A 234 12.93 19.53 -8.02
N PRO A 235 12.97 20.72 -7.38
CA PRO A 235 14.14 21.61 -7.48
C PRO A 235 15.40 21.04 -6.83
N HIS A 236 15.27 20.01 -5.98
CA HIS A 236 16.38 19.34 -5.31
C HIS A 236 16.77 18.01 -5.97
N SER A 237 16.18 17.69 -7.11
CA SER A 237 16.49 16.43 -7.78
C SER A 237 17.90 16.41 -8.35
N ILE A 238 18.67 15.37 -8.01
CA ILE A 238 20.00 15.12 -8.59
C ILE A 238 19.92 14.24 -9.83
N HIS A 239 18.72 13.81 -10.27
CA HIS A 239 18.47 12.95 -11.43
C HIS A 239 17.30 13.46 -12.29
N PRO A 240 17.30 14.72 -12.74
CA PRO A 240 16.15 15.29 -13.44
C PRO A 240 15.88 14.63 -14.81
N GLU A 241 16.91 14.10 -15.47
CA GLU A 241 16.82 13.60 -16.87
C GLU A 241 16.70 12.07 -16.99
N ARG A 242 16.83 11.33 -15.90
CA ARG A 242 16.74 9.86 -15.98
C ARG A 242 15.28 9.43 -15.99
N HIS A 243 14.82 8.85 -17.10
CA HIS A 243 13.61 8.02 -17.12
C HIS A 243 13.74 6.95 -16.02
N ILE A 244 12.66 6.74 -15.24
CA ILE A 244 12.62 5.63 -14.31
C ILE A 244 12.69 4.36 -15.15
N LYS A 245 13.88 3.79 -15.30
CA LYS A 245 14.01 2.39 -15.67
C LYS A 245 13.61 1.62 -14.41
N PHE A 246 12.30 1.48 -14.20
CA PHE A 246 11.84 0.36 -13.40
C PHE A 246 12.41 -0.86 -14.09
N HIS A 247 13.29 -1.60 -13.39
CA HIS A 247 13.93 -2.75 -13.97
C HIS A 247 12.88 -3.58 -14.68
N LYS A 248 13.14 -3.89 -15.95
CA LYS A 248 12.26 -4.75 -16.73
C LYS A 248 11.99 -5.99 -15.89
N LEU A 249 10.73 -6.20 -15.59
CA LEU A 249 10.22 -7.38 -14.91
C LEU A 249 10.37 -8.60 -15.79
#